data_56aed6672de7cf04a2ec1ed9b5ff9e24
#
_entry.id   56aed6672de7cf04a2ec1ed9b5ff9e24
#
_cell.length_a   1.000
_cell.length_b   1.000
_cell.length_c   1.000
_cell.angle_alpha   90.00
_cell.angle_beta   90.00
_cell.angle_gamma   90.00
#
_symmetry.space_group_name_H-M   'P 1'
#
loop_
_entity.id
_entity.type
_entity.pdbx_description
1 polymer ?
#
loop_
_entity_poly.entity_id
_entity_poly.type
_entity_poly.pdbx_seq_one_letter_code
_entity_poly.pdbx_strand_id
1 'polypeptide(L)'
;MTVQEIKIRQLTNQYLITKGKKDVVIRDLCGVQSQFLANAVHSLKIRCTDFHEDTLKDGLVKNWTVRNTVHVFSEKDLPLFIRCNNGEDYLKNEWEGYTFWNQRDKWALSPERQKYLSEVILKSLESGEKTRDELK
;
A
#
# COMPACT_ATOMS: atom_id res chain seq x y z
N MET A 1 -14.72 24.59 20.46
CA MET A 1 -14.99 23.84 19.20
C MET A 1 -16.10 22.83 19.50
N THR A 2 -17.19 22.92 18.79
CA THR A 2 -18.34 22.00 18.94
C THR A 2 -18.06 20.66 18.25
N VAL A 3 -18.80 19.62 18.59
CA VAL A 3 -18.72 18.31 17.93
C VAL A 3 -19.00 18.44 16.43
N GLN A 4 -19.89 19.34 16.04
CA GLN A 4 -20.22 19.57 14.63
C GLN A 4 -19.06 20.24 13.87
N GLU A 5 -18.39 21.21 14.45
CA GLU A 5 -17.19 21.83 13.88
C GLU A 5 -16.05 20.80 13.69
N ILE A 6 -15.88 19.90 14.67
CA ILE A 6 -14.89 18.81 14.58
C ILE A 6 -15.20 17.89 13.40
N LYS A 7 -16.46 17.44 13.26
CA LYS A 7 -16.90 16.58 12.17
C LYS A 7 -16.70 17.24 10.80
N ILE A 8 -17.09 18.51 10.67
CA ILE A 8 -16.91 19.28 9.43
C ILE A 8 -15.42 19.35 9.08
N ARG A 9 -14.57 19.66 10.06
CA ARG A 9 -13.12 19.74 9.84
C ARG A 9 -12.54 18.38 9.43
N GLN A 10 -12.96 17.29 10.06
CA GLN A 10 -12.53 15.94 9.68
C GLN A 10 -12.93 15.60 8.23
N LEU A 11 -14.18 15.88 7.84
CA LEU A 11 -14.65 15.62 6.49
C LEU A 11 -13.94 16.51 5.46
N THR A 12 -13.66 17.76 5.81
CA THR A 12 -12.89 18.68 4.95
C THR A 12 -11.46 18.17 4.74
N ASN A 13 -10.77 17.78 5.83
CA ASN A 13 -9.42 17.24 5.74
C ASN A 13 -9.35 15.90 5.00
N GLN A 14 -10.46 15.18 4.90
CA GLN A 14 -10.59 13.95 4.11
C GLN A 14 -11.05 14.21 2.67
N TYR A 15 -11.13 15.46 2.23
CA TYR A 15 -11.58 15.84 0.89
C TYR A 15 -13.00 15.35 0.54
N LEU A 16 -13.87 15.20 1.54
CA LEU A 16 -15.25 14.73 1.35
C LEU A 16 -16.25 15.88 1.22
N ILE A 17 -15.90 17.09 1.67
CA ILE A 17 -16.70 18.31 1.49
C ILE A 17 -16.18 19.11 0.29
N THR A 18 -14.86 19.32 0.24
CA THR A 18 -14.21 20.05 -0.85
C THR A 18 -13.19 19.15 -1.50
N LYS A 19 -13.38 18.85 -2.78
CA LYS A 19 -12.46 18.01 -3.55
C LYS A 19 -11.14 18.71 -3.80
N GLY A 20 -10.07 17.93 -3.88
CA GLY A 20 -8.73 18.38 -4.25
C GLY A 20 -8.25 17.78 -5.58
N LYS A 21 -7.06 18.18 -6.01
CA LYS A 21 -6.36 17.50 -7.11
C LYS A 21 -5.82 16.13 -6.65
N LYS A 22 -5.77 15.15 -7.54
CA LYS A 22 -5.35 13.77 -7.29
C LYS A 22 -4.05 13.71 -6.47
N ASP A 23 -3.01 14.39 -6.93
CA ASP A 23 -1.69 14.31 -6.30
C ASP A 23 -1.67 14.92 -4.89
N VAL A 24 -2.44 15.99 -4.67
CA VAL A 24 -2.59 16.62 -3.35
C VAL A 24 -3.35 15.70 -2.40
N VAL A 25 -4.48 15.17 -2.85
CA VAL A 25 -5.31 14.26 -2.05
C VAL A 25 -4.52 13.02 -1.62
N ILE A 26 -3.81 12.39 -2.56
CA ILE A 26 -3.03 11.18 -2.28
C ILE A 26 -1.91 11.46 -1.30
N ARG A 27 -1.19 12.57 -1.47
CA ARG A 27 -0.12 12.98 -0.57
C ARG A 27 -0.64 13.26 0.84
N ASP A 28 -1.69 14.08 0.95
CA ASP A 28 -2.22 14.54 2.25
C ASP A 28 -2.89 13.41 3.03
N LEU A 29 -3.44 12.41 2.34
CA LEU A 29 -3.98 11.18 2.95
C LEU A 29 -2.93 10.09 3.19
N CYS A 30 -1.68 10.31 2.78
CA CYS A 30 -0.61 9.30 2.82
C CYS A 30 -1.03 8.00 2.12
N GLY A 31 -1.67 8.13 0.97
CA GLY A 31 -2.23 7.02 0.21
C GLY A 31 -3.66 6.64 0.59
N VAL A 32 -4.29 5.89 -0.28
CA VAL A 32 -5.67 5.41 -0.16
C VAL A 32 -5.68 3.90 -0.05
N GLN A 33 -6.35 3.37 0.97
CA GLN A 33 -6.44 1.92 1.17
C GLN A 33 -7.06 1.24 -0.04
N SER A 34 -6.42 0.17 -0.51
CA SER A 34 -6.73 -0.49 -1.77
C SER A 34 -6.71 -2.02 -1.68
N GLN A 35 -7.17 -2.56 -0.56
CA GLN A 35 -7.36 -4.01 -0.44
C GLN A 35 -8.12 -4.54 -1.65
N PHE A 36 -9.20 -3.85 -2.02
CA PHE A 36 -9.88 -4.00 -3.30
C PHE A 36 -9.65 -2.73 -4.13
N LEU A 37 -9.13 -2.89 -5.36
CA LEU A 37 -8.78 -1.76 -6.21
C LEU A 37 -9.99 -0.86 -6.51
N ALA A 38 -11.17 -1.45 -6.71
CA ALA A 38 -12.41 -0.73 -6.93
C ALA A 38 -12.75 0.27 -5.81
N ASN A 39 -12.42 -0.07 -4.55
CA ASN A 39 -12.64 0.83 -3.41
C ASN A 39 -11.70 2.03 -3.45
N ALA A 40 -10.43 1.83 -3.88
CA ALA A 40 -9.48 2.93 -4.07
C ALA A 40 -9.94 3.85 -5.20
N VAL A 41 -10.36 3.29 -6.33
CA VAL A 41 -10.93 4.04 -7.46
C VAL A 41 -12.12 4.87 -7.02
N HIS A 42 -13.08 4.27 -6.31
CA HIS A 42 -14.23 4.98 -5.77
C HIS A 42 -13.82 6.09 -4.81
N SER A 43 -12.89 5.79 -3.92
CA SER A 43 -12.35 6.75 -2.95
C SER A 43 -11.73 7.97 -3.62
N LEU A 44 -10.99 7.78 -4.71
CA LEU A 44 -10.39 8.88 -5.47
C LEU A 44 -11.44 9.66 -6.27
N LYS A 45 -12.42 8.99 -6.88
CA LYS A 45 -13.53 9.65 -7.60
C LYS A 45 -14.33 10.62 -6.73
N ILE A 46 -14.57 10.28 -5.48
CA ILE A 46 -15.35 11.15 -4.59
C ILE A 46 -14.52 12.31 -4.02
N ARG A 47 -13.19 12.22 -4.00
CA ARG A 47 -12.28 13.18 -3.37
C ARG A 47 -11.54 14.08 -4.36
N CYS A 48 -11.35 13.61 -5.59
CA CYS A 48 -10.53 14.31 -6.57
C CYS A 48 -11.37 15.02 -7.62
N THR A 49 -10.85 16.15 -8.12
CA THR A 49 -11.48 16.94 -9.20
C THR A 49 -11.02 16.46 -10.58
N ASP A 50 -9.86 15.81 -10.67
CA ASP A 50 -9.12 15.48 -11.89
C ASP A 50 -8.77 13.99 -12.01
N PHE A 51 -9.42 13.12 -11.21
CA PHE A 51 -9.17 11.69 -11.26
C PHE A 51 -10.10 10.98 -12.26
N HIS A 52 -9.48 10.22 -13.17
CA HIS A 52 -10.12 9.28 -14.08
C HIS A 52 -9.50 7.88 -13.87
N GLU A 53 -10.24 6.82 -14.15
CA GLU A 53 -9.77 5.44 -13.89
C GLU A 53 -8.54 5.05 -14.72
N ASP A 54 -8.48 5.51 -15.95
CA ASP A 54 -7.34 5.34 -16.86
C ASP A 54 -6.05 5.99 -16.34
N THR A 55 -6.17 7.04 -15.51
CA THR A 55 -5.04 7.71 -14.88
C THR A 55 -4.56 7.04 -13.59
N LEU A 56 -5.14 5.91 -13.19
CA LEU A 56 -4.74 5.18 -11.98
C LEU A 56 -3.28 4.70 -12.03
N LYS A 57 -2.77 4.42 -13.23
CA LYS A 57 -1.38 3.99 -13.45
C LYS A 57 -0.39 5.14 -13.53
N ASP A 58 -0.87 6.38 -13.64
CA ASP A 58 -0.01 7.54 -13.86
C ASP A 58 0.60 8.02 -12.55
N GLY A 59 1.84 7.64 -12.30
CA GLY A 59 2.61 8.03 -11.12
C GLY A 59 2.08 7.48 -9.80
N LEU A 60 1.24 6.43 -9.84
CA LEU A 60 0.72 5.74 -8.67
C LEU A 60 1.17 4.29 -8.62
N VAL A 61 1.45 3.82 -7.42
CA VAL A 61 1.76 2.43 -7.14
C VAL A 61 0.79 1.85 -6.12
N LYS A 62 0.51 0.56 -6.25
CA LYS A 62 -0.25 -0.22 -5.28
C LYS A 62 0.68 -1.18 -4.57
N ASN A 63 0.88 -0.97 -3.27
CA ASN A 63 1.75 -1.84 -2.48
C ASN A 63 1.35 -1.86 -1.01
N TRP A 64 1.96 -2.76 -0.26
CA TRP A 64 1.93 -2.75 1.20
C TRP A 64 2.62 -1.49 1.73
N THR A 65 2.06 -0.93 2.79
CA THR A 65 2.62 0.26 3.44
C THR A 65 2.94 -0.04 4.91
N VAL A 66 3.56 0.93 5.57
CA VAL A 66 3.89 0.87 7.01
C VAL A 66 2.69 0.61 7.92
N ARG A 67 1.47 0.79 7.41
CA ARG A 67 0.23 0.47 8.13
C ARG A 67 -0.19 -1.00 8.01
N ASN A 68 0.65 -1.85 7.44
CA ASN A 68 0.39 -3.27 7.21
C ASN A 68 -0.89 -3.56 6.39
N THR A 69 -1.25 -2.64 5.52
CA THR A 69 -2.36 -2.77 4.58
C THR A 69 -1.95 -2.26 3.21
N VAL A 70 -2.60 -2.77 2.18
CA VAL A 70 -2.32 -2.38 0.80
C VAL A 70 -2.93 -1.00 0.52
N HIS A 71 -2.13 -0.09 -0.01
CA HIS A 71 -2.55 1.25 -0.40
C HIS A 71 -2.16 1.55 -1.84
N VAL A 72 -2.91 2.46 -2.46
CA VAL A 72 -2.47 3.21 -3.63
C VAL A 72 -1.89 4.53 -3.14
N PHE A 73 -0.67 4.84 -3.54
CA PHE A 73 0.05 6.05 -3.15
C PHE A 73 0.95 6.53 -4.29
N SER A 74 1.55 7.71 -4.14
CA SER A 74 2.45 8.26 -5.16
C SER A 74 3.70 7.41 -5.31
N GLU A 75 4.10 7.11 -6.53
CA GLU A 75 5.36 6.42 -6.85
C GLU A 75 6.57 7.14 -6.23
N LYS A 76 6.52 8.47 -6.15
CA LYS A 76 7.58 9.30 -5.53
C LYS A 76 7.76 9.01 -4.04
N ASP A 77 6.70 8.55 -3.39
CA ASP A 77 6.70 8.22 -1.95
C ASP A 77 7.07 6.75 -1.68
N LEU A 78 7.34 5.98 -2.74
CA LEU A 78 7.70 4.57 -2.64
C LEU A 78 8.82 4.31 -1.61
N PRO A 79 9.94 5.07 -1.60
CA PRO A 79 11.00 4.87 -0.63
C PRO A 79 10.58 5.10 0.82
N LEU A 80 9.53 5.89 1.08
CA LEU A 80 9.00 6.15 2.42
C LEU A 80 8.15 4.98 2.93
N PHE A 81 7.48 4.27 2.03
CA PHE A 81 6.52 3.22 2.38
C PHE A 81 7.09 1.81 2.28
N ILE A 82 8.08 1.60 1.43
CA ILE A 82 8.78 0.33 1.32
C ILE A 82 9.99 0.40 2.24
N ARG A 83 9.94 -0.36 3.32
CA ARG A 83 11.13 -0.61 4.11
C ARG A 83 12.00 -1.61 3.36
N CYS A 84 13.16 -1.17 2.92
CA CYS A 84 14.23 -2.07 2.51
C CYS A 84 14.76 -2.73 3.77
N ASN A 85 14.17 -3.85 4.18
CA ASN A 85 14.69 -4.61 5.29
C ASN A 85 15.72 -5.60 4.82
N ASN A 86 16.94 -5.32 5.22
CA ASN A 86 18.07 -6.21 5.04
C ASN A 86 18.07 -7.34 6.07
N GLY A 87 16.95 -7.93 6.45
CA GLY A 87 17.12 -9.10 7.18
C GLY A 87 16.19 -9.47 8.31
N GLU A 88 16.70 -10.37 9.07
CA GLU A 88 16.10 -11.25 10.06
C GLU A 88 15.32 -10.53 11.18
N ASP A 89 15.68 -9.29 11.51
CA ASP A 89 15.06 -8.53 12.60
C ASP A 89 13.65 -8.02 12.29
N TYR A 90 13.34 -7.77 11.03
CA TYR A 90 12.02 -7.29 10.62
C TYR A 90 10.92 -8.30 10.87
N LEU A 91 11.19 -9.53 10.53
CA LEU A 91 10.25 -10.61 10.72
C LEU A 91 10.04 -10.95 12.21
N LYS A 92 11.03 -10.68 13.05
CA LYS A 92 11.03 -11.04 14.45
C LYS A 92 10.32 -10.05 15.35
N ASN A 93 10.48 -8.76 15.12
CA ASN A 93 10.10 -7.72 16.09
C ASN A 93 8.78 -6.99 15.80
N GLU A 94 8.34 -6.89 14.54
CA GLU A 94 7.17 -6.07 14.22
C GLU A 94 5.85 -6.85 14.13
N TRP A 95 5.90 -8.18 14.08
CA TRP A 95 4.73 -9.02 13.81
C TRP A 95 4.29 -9.93 14.95
N GLU A 96 5.02 -9.96 16.05
CA GLU A 96 4.75 -10.85 17.19
C GLU A 96 3.35 -10.68 17.80
N GLY A 97 2.71 -9.54 17.63
CA GLY A 97 1.36 -9.27 18.13
C GLY A 97 0.20 -9.66 17.21
N TYR A 98 0.47 -10.06 15.96
CA TYR A 98 -0.60 -10.35 15.00
C TYR A 98 -1.00 -11.83 15.01
N THR A 99 -2.29 -12.10 14.96
CA THR A 99 -2.84 -13.48 14.94
C THR A 99 -2.29 -14.31 13.78
N PHE A 100 -2.02 -13.67 12.64
CA PHE A 100 -1.37 -14.29 11.49
C PHE A 100 0.03 -14.80 11.84
N TRP A 101 0.75 -14.06 12.65
CA TRP A 101 2.13 -14.40 13.05
C TRP A 101 2.18 -15.57 14.05
N ASN A 102 1.17 -15.67 14.90
CA ASN A 102 1.04 -16.80 15.82
C ASN A 102 0.78 -18.14 15.09
N GLN A 103 0.45 -18.10 13.82
CA GLN A 103 0.29 -19.28 12.96
C GLN A 103 1.45 -19.49 11.98
N ARG A 104 2.52 -18.70 12.10
CA ARG A 104 3.69 -18.73 11.19
C ARG A 104 4.29 -20.14 11.04
N ASP A 105 4.32 -20.91 12.11
CA ASP A 105 4.91 -22.26 12.12
C ASP A 105 4.17 -23.25 11.18
N LYS A 106 2.94 -22.91 10.81
CA LYS A 106 2.15 -23.67 9.82
C LYS A 106 2.40 -23.23 8.38
N TRP A 107 2.89 -21.99 8.19
CA TRP A 107 2.95 -21.33 6.88
C TRP A 107 4.36 -20.83 6.53
N ALA A 108 5.21 -20.69 7.54
CA ALA A 108 6.53 -20.14 7.34
C ALA A 108 7.43 -21.12 6.59
N LEU A 109 8.01 -20.61 5.53
CA LEU A 109 9.14 -21.25 4.88
C LEU A 109 10.37 -21.07 5.75
N SER A 110 11.28 -22.07 5.76
CA SER A 110 12.57 -21.90 6.41
C SER A 110 13.33 -20.70 5.83
N PRO A 111 14.23 -20.05 6.60
CA PRO A 111 15.03 -18.93 6.11
C PRO A 111 15.77 -19.25 4.81
N GLU A 112 16.33 -20.45 4.69
CA GLU A 112 17.05 -20.91 3.50
C GLU A 112 16.10 -21.01 2.30
N ARG A 113 14.87 -21.51 2.52
CA ARG A 113 13.86 -21.60 1.46
C ARG A 113 13.37 -20.23 1.03
N GLN A 114 13.19 -19.29 1.97
CA GLN A 114 12.83 -17.91 1.67
C GLN A 114 13.92 -17.24 0.83
N LYS A 115 15.19 -17.37 1.21
CA LYS A 115 16.32 -16.84 0.47
C LYS A 115 16.36 -17.41 -0.95
N TYR A 116 16.29 -18.73 -1.08
CA TYR A 116 16.27 -19.39 -2.38
C TYR A 116 15.14 -18.87 -3.28
N LEU A 117 13.91 -18.78 -2.75
CA LEU A 117 12.77 -18.28 -3.53
C LEU A 117 12.93 -16.82 -3.92
N SER A 118 13.47 -15.99 -3.03
CA SER A 118 13.76 -14.58 -3.34
C SER A 118 14.75 -14.45 -4.49
N GLU A 119 15.82 -15.23 -4.49
CA GLU A 119 16.82 -15.24 -5.55
C GLU A 119 16.22 -15.72 -6.89
N VAL A 120 15.38 -16.76 -6.87
CA VAL A 120 14.69 -17.27 -8.07
C VAL A 120 13.74 -16.20 -8.64
N ILE A 121 12.96 -15.54 -7.78
CA ILE A 121 12.04 -14.48 -8.20
C ILE A 121 12.82 -13.31 -8.79
N LEU A 122 13.86 -12.82 -8.11
CA LEU A 122 14.69 -11.73 -8.61
C LEU A 122 15.30 -12.06 -9.97
N LYS A 123 15.87 -13.24 -10.13
CA LYS A 123 16.41 -13.71 -11.40
C LYS A 123 15.34 -13.78 -12.49
N SER A 124 14.13 -14.21 -12.16
CA SER A 124 13.01 -14.23 -13.11
C SER A 124 12.60 -12.84 -13.56
N LEU A 125 12.68 -11.84 -12.66
CA LEU A 125 12.34 -10.44 -12.96
C LEU A 125 13.41 -9.70 -13.77
N GLU A 126 14.64 -10.22 -13.90
CA GLU A 126 15.68 -9.67 -14.80
C GLU A 126 15.24 -9.64 -16.25
N SER A 127 14.34 -10.54 -16.66
CA SER A 127 13.78 -10.61 -18.02
C SER A 127 12.58 -9.66 -18.25
N GLY A 128 12.16 -8.90 -17.24
CA GLY A 128 11.05 -7.96 -17.31
C GLY A 128 10.00 -8.17 -16.23
N GLU A 129 8.96 -7.36 -16.27
CA GLU A 129 7.82 -7.45 -15.36
C GLU A 129 7.08 -8.78 -15.50
N LYS A 130 6.67 -9.35 -14.38
CA LYS A 130 5.91 -10.59 -14.33
C LYS A 130 4.71 -10.48 -13.41
N THR A 131 3.63 -11.11 -13.80
CA THR A 131 2.45 -11.29 -12.97
C THR A 131 2.72 -12.37 -11.90
N ARG A 132 1.89 -12.39 -10.87
CA ARG A 132 1.94 -13.42 -9.83
C ARG A 132 1.81 -14.84 -10.42
N ASP A 133 1.00 -15.00 -11.47
CA ASP A 133 0.75 -16.32 -12.06
C ASP A 133 1.93 -16.82 -12.90
N GLU A 134 2.70 -15.89 -13.48
CA GLU A 134 3.96 -16.20 -14.19
C GLU A 134 5.12 -16.52 -13.24
N LEU A 135 4.99 -16.19 -11.93
CA LEU A 135 5.99 -16.48 -10.90
C LEU A 135 5.67 -17.76 -10.10
N LYS A 136 4.59 -18.47 -10.38
CA LYS A 136 4.24 -19.77 -9.79
C LYS A 136 4.91 -20.90 -10.50
#